data_ff30a620e32ee15aa39d639d1c926c6d
#
_entry.id   ff30a620e32ee15aa39d639d1c926c6d
#
_cell.length_a   1.000
_cell.length_b   1.000
_cell.length_c   1.000
_cell.angle_alpha   90.00
_cell.angle_beta   90.00
_cell.angle_gamma   90.00
#
_symmetry.space_group_name_H-M   'P 1'
#
loop_
_entity.id
_entity.type
_entity.pdbx_description
1 polymer ?
#
loop_
_entity_poly.entity_id
_entity_poly.type
_entity_poly.pdbx_seq_one_letter_code
_entity_poly.pdbx_strand_id
1 'polypeptide(L)'
;MKDTISPVWKKILIIGYVVLALCSFAAILIIPASREVFKTLSSTHPYIMGFIKFAILATAGELLAIRLAKKQWALPSYVWARFLIWGVIGIWITYMMKIFGAGVDALMGAGLLPTVQNALFNSFIKAFFISATMNLSFGPTFMALHKCSDTYLDIRATGKRKISIANVIHKVDWEKFATFTLLRTVPLFWIPAHTVTFMLPAEYQVAMAAFLSVALGIILNLKRKK
;
A
#
# COMPACT_ATOMS: atom_id res chain seq x y z
N MET A 1 -25.57 -8.50 -15.96
CA MET A 1 -24.76 -8.49 -17.19
C MET A 1 -23.95 -9.79 -17.19
N LYS A 2 -24.24 -10.73 -18.09
CA LYS A 2 -23.44 -11.96 -18.23
C LYS A 2 -22.04 -11.58 -18.69
N ASP A 3 -21.04 -12.14 -18.01
CA ASP A 3 -19.63 -11.97 -18.36
C ASP A 3 -19.35 -12.48 -19.78
N THR A 4 -19.19 -11.57 -20.73
CA THR A 4 -18.94 -11.87 -22.15
C THR A 4 -17.50 -12.29 -22.45
N ILE A 5 -16.57 -12.14 -21.49
CA ILE A 5 -15.17 -12.46 -21.66
C ILE A 5 -14.89 -13.89 -21.20
N SER A 6 -14.27 -14.70 -22.07
CA SER A 6 -13.90 -16.09 -21.73
C SER A 6 -12.91 -16.13 -20.54
N PRO A 7 -12.89 -17.22 -19.74
CA PRO A 7 -11.97 -17.37 -18.62
C PRO A 7 -10.48 -17.23 -19.02
N VAL A 8 -10.13 -17.64 -20.24
CA VAL A 8 -8.77 -17.55 -20.77
C VAL A 8 -8.37 -16.09 -21.00
N TRP A 9 -9.25 -15.31 -21.66
CA TRP A 9 -8.99 -13.88 -21.89
C TRP A 9 -8.91 -13.08 -20.59
N LYS A 10 -9.77 -13.37 -19.60
CA LYS A 10 -9.66 -12.74 -18.27
C LYS A 10 -8.29 -12.99 -17.66
N LYS A 11 -7.79 -14.22 -17.72
CA LYS A 11 -6.46 -14.57 -17.21
C LYS A 11 -5.36 -13.79 -17.93
N ILE A 12 -5.40 -13.71 -19.27
CA ILE A 12 -4.42 -12.97 -20.07
C ILE A 12 -4.42 -11.49 -19.70
N LEU A 13 -5.60 -10.87 -19.56
CA LEU A 13 -5.72 -9.46 -19.20
C LEU A 13 -5.14 -9.17 -17.80
N ILE A 14 -5.39 -10.04 -16.82
CA ILE A 14 -4.84 -9.89 -15.46
C ILE A 14 -3.31 -9.98 -15.48
N ILE A 15 -2.77 -10.99 -16.15
CA ILE A 15 -1.31 -11.17 -16.27
C ILE A 15 -0.71 -9.97 -16.99
N GLY A 16 -1.30 -9.56 -18.12
CA GLY A 16 -0.86 -8.41 -18.90
C GLY A 16 -0.83 -7.12 -18.07
N TYR A 17 -1.87 -6.86 -17.29
CA TYR A 17 -1.91 -5.70 -16.40
C TYR A 17 -0.78 -5.73 -15.35
N VAL A 18 -0.61 -6.86 -14.65
CA VAL A 18 0.42 -6.98 -13.60
C VAL A 18 1.82 -6.83 -14.20
N VAL A 19 2.11 -7.51 -15.32
CA VAL A 19 3.41 -7.40 -16.00
C VAL A 19 3.64 -5.98 -16.49
N LEU A 20 2.66 -5.38 -17.16
CA LEU A 20 2.78 -4.00 -17.67
C LEU A 20 3.01 -3.00 -16.54
N ALA A 21 2.26 -3.09 -15.42
CA ALA A 21 2.41 -2.20 -14.28
C ALA A 21 3.82 -2.29 -13.68
N LEU A 22 4.33 -3.49 -13.46
CA LEU A 22 5.65 -3.70 -12.86
C LEU A 22 6.78 -3.34 -13.83
N CYS A 23 6.68 -3.74 -15.10
CA CYS A 23 7.71 -3.43 -16.11
C CYS A 23 7.75 -1.94 -16.44
N SER A 24 6.60 -1.28 -16.58
CA SER A 24 6.55 0.16 -16.80
C SER A 24 7.16 0.93 -15.64
N PHE A 25 6.87 0.54 -14.42
CA PHE A 25 7.47 1.18 -13.25
C PHE A 25 8.98 0.94 -13.19
N ALA A 26 9.46 -0.27 -13.47
CA ALA A 26 10.89 -0.56 -13.56
C ALA A 26 11.57 0.28 -14.67
N ALA A 27 10.95 0.37 -15.86
CA ALA A 27 11.45 1.17 -16.97
C ALA A 27 11.53 2.66 -16.60
N ILE A 28 10.51 3.21 -15.90
CA ILE A 28 10.51 4.59 -15.41
C ILE A 28 11.71 4.86 -14.49
N LEU A 29 12.11 3.90 -13.66
CA LEU A 29 13.24 4.07 -12.74
C LEU A 29 14.60 3.88 -13.44
N ILE A 30 14.68 3.04 -14.46
CA ILE A 30 15.93 2.71 -15.15
C ILE A 30 16.29 3.77 -16.19
N ILE A 31 15.32 4.24 -16.99
CA ILE A 31 15.54 5.18 -18.08
C ILE A 31 15.70 6.60 -17.50
N PRO A 32 16.86 7.28 -17.69
CA PRO A 32 17.14 8.57 -17.05
C PRO A 32 16.08 9.64 -17.35
N ALA A 33 15.66 9.78 -18.61
CA ALA A 33 14.68 10.79 -19.01
C ALA A 33 13.32 10.59 -18.32
N SER A 34 12.80 9.36 -18.28
CA SER A 34 11.52 9.07 -17.62
C SER A 34 11.62 9.19 -16.09
N ARG A 35 12.79 8.88 -15.52
CA ARG A 35 13.05 9.05 -14.08
C ARG A 35 13.00 10.52 -13.67
N GLU A 36 13.57 11.44 -14.45
CA GLU A 36 13.51 12.87 -14.14
C GLU A 36 12.06 13.41 -14.25
N VAL A 37 11.30 13.00 -15.26
CA VAL A 37 9.87 13.33 -15.36
C VAL A 37 9.10 12.79 -14.15
N PHE A 38 9.35 11.55 -13.75
CA PHE A 38 8.71 10.95 -12.57
C PHE A 38 9.04 11.71 -11.28
N LYS A 39 10.28 12.12 -11.07
CA LYS A 39 10.71 12.92 -9.90
C LYS A 39 10.02 14.28 -9.90
N THR A 40 10.06 14.98 -11.04
CA THR A 40 9.41 16.30 -11.20
C THR A 40 7.92 16.21 -10.91
N LEU A 41 7.19 15.28 -11.53
CA LEU A 41 5.76 15.11 -11.28
C LEU A 41 5.46 14.71 -9.83
N SER A 42 6.32 13.86 -9.22
CA SER A 42 6.13 13.43 -7.83
C SER A 42 6.34 14.56 -6.82
N SER A 43 7.21 15.53 -7.13
CA SER A 43 7.46 16.69 -6.27
C SER A 43 6.43 17.80 -6.49
N THR A 44 6.05 18.09 -7.74
CA THR A 44 5.12 19.17 -8.08
C THR A 44 3.65 18.80 -7.87
N HIS A 45 3.29 17.55 -8.10
CA HIS A 45 1.92 17.03 -7.97
C HIS A 45 1.83 15.78 -7.08
N PRO A 46 2.30 15.85 -5.81
CA PRO A 46 2.47 14.66 -4.96
C PRO A 46 1.19 13.86 -4.74
N TYR A 47 0.05 14.52 -4.61
CA TYR A 47 -1.23 13.83 -4.34
C TYR A 47 -1.78 13.12 -5.58
N ILE A 48 -1.67 13.75 -6.76
CA ILE A 48 -2.06 13.11 -8.03
C ILE A 48 -1.16 11.91 -8.29
N MET A 49 0.15 12.06 -8.09
CA MET A 49 1.10 10.96 -8.23
C MET A 49 0.91 9.89 -7.16
N GLY A 50 0.50 10.27 -5.96
CA GLY A 50 0.09 9.33 -4.91
C GLY A 50 -1.09 8.46 -5.34
N PHE A 51 -2.13 9.09 -5.89
CA PHE A 51 -3.28 8.37 -6.48
C PHE A 51 -2.83 7.40 -7.56
N ILE A 52 -2.10 7.86 -8.56
CA ILE A 52 -1.67 7.04 -9.71
C ILE A 52 -0.79 5.86 -9.26
N LYS A 53 0.22 6.13 -8.43
CA LYS A 53 1.13 5.09 -7.92
C LYS A 53 0.38 3.99 -7.18
N PHE A 54 -0.51 4.35 -6.26
CA PHE A 54 -1.26 3.37 -5.48
C PHE A 54 -2.35 2.67 -6.31
N ALA A 55 -3.12 3.39 -7.10
CA ALA A 55 -4.13 2.79 -7.97
C ALA A 55 -3.53 1.70 -8.86
N ILE A 56 -2.38 1.96 -9.47
CA ILE A 56 -1.72 0.99 -10.37
C ILE A 56 -0.98 -0.10 -9.58
N LEU A 57 -0.05 0.28 -8.70
CA LEU A 57 0.87 -0.68 -8.07
C LEU A 57 0.19 -1.53 -7.00
N ALA A 58 -0.67 -0.93 -6.16
CA ALA A 58 -1.34 -1.69 -5.12
C ALA A 58 -2.40 -2.63 -5.70
N THR A 59 -3.11 -2.23 -6.77
CA THR A 59 -4.01 -3.14 -7.49
C THR A 59 -3.24 -4.30 -8.13
N ALA A 60 -2.09 -4.05 -8.75
CA ALA A 60 -1.23 -5.12 -9.27
C ALA A 60 -0.78 -6.06 -8.14
N GLY A 61 -0.42 -5.50 -6.98
CA GLY A 61 -0.08 -6.24 -5.77
C GLY A 61 -1.21 -7.10 -5.25
N GLU A 62 -2.44 -6.58 -5.21
CA GLU A 62 -3.63 -7.33 -4.80
C GLU A 62 -3.89 -8.52 -5.74
N LEU A 63 -3.80 -8.32 -7.05
CA LEU A 63 -3.96 -9.38 -8.04
C LEU A 63 -2.89 -10.46 -7.90
N LEU A 64 -1.64 -10.06 -7.65
CA LEU A 64 -0.55 -11.00 -7.39
C LEU A 64 -0.76 -11.76 -6.07
N ALA A 65 -1.21 -11.10 -5.01
CA ALA A 65 -1.54 -11.74 -3.74
C ALA A 65 -2.66 -12.78 -3.90
N ILE A 66 -3.70 -12.47 -4.67
CA ILE A 66 -4.78 -13.42 -5.03
C ILE A 66 -4.19 -14.62 -5.77
N ARG A 67 -3.31 -14.39 -6.76
CA ARG A 67 -2.64 -15.47 -7.50
C ARG A 67 -1.85 -16.39 -6.60
N LEU A 68 -1.10 -15.83 -5.66
CA LEU A 68 -0.30 -16.60 -4.72
C LEU A 68 -1.16 -17.38 -3.74
N ALA A 69 -2.21 -16.77 -3.21
CA ALA A 69 -3.10 -17.39 -2.23
C ALA A 69 -3.98 -18.48 -2.83
N LYS A 70 -4.57 -18.24 -4.00
CA LYS A 70 -5.52 -19.17 -4.65
C LYS A 70 -4.89 -20.09 -5.69
N LYS A 71 -3.59 -19.92 -6.00
CA LYS A 71 -2.85 -20.61 -7.07
C LYS A 71 -3.45 -20.43 -8.47
N GLN A 72 -4.34 -19.46 -8.63
CA GLN A 72 -4.98 -19.11 -9.91
C GLN A 72 -5.16 -17.60 -10.03
N TRP A 73 -5.11 -17.09 -11.27
CA TRP A 73 -5.41 -15.70 -11.55
C TRP A 73 -6.91 -15.48 -11.49
N ALA A 74 -7.35 -14.57 -10.62
CA ALA A 74 -8.76 -14.20 -10.49
C ALA A 74 -8.89 -12.71 -10.20
N LEU A 75 -9.93 -12.10 -10.74
CA LEU A 75 -10.31 -10.73 -10.41
C LEU A 75 -11.09 -10.73 -9.10
N PRO A 76 -10.77 -9.84 -8.17
CA PRO A 76 -11.65 -9.58 -7.04
C PRO A 76 -12.94 -8.93 -7.53
N SER A 77 -14.00 -9.08 -6.75
CA SER A 77 -15.25 -8.39 -7.03
C SER A 77 -15.05 -6.88 -7.04
N TYR A 78 -15.70 -6.19 -7.97
CA TYR A 78 -15.62 -4.73 -8.08
C TYR A 78 -14.19 -4.19 -8.21
N VAL A 79 -13.35 -4.81 -9.05
CA VAL A 79 -11.95 -4.44 -9.24
C VAL A 79 -11.74 -2.94 -9.53
N TRP A 80 -12.64 -2.29 -10.29
CA TRP A 80 -12.57 -0.86 -10.55
C TRP A 80 -12.80 -0.01 -9.30
N ALA A 81 -13.74 -0.42 -8.43
CA ALA A 81 -13.93 0.27 -7.16
C ALA A 81 -12.69 0.11 -6.26
N ARG A 82 -12.09 -1.09 -6.23
CA ARG A 82 -10.82 -1.32 -5.49
C ARG A 82 -9.68 -0.47 -6.03
N PHE A 83 -9.54 -0.38 -7.35
CA PHE A 83 -8.57 0.51 -8.00
C PHE A 83 -8.74 1.98 -7.57
N LEU A 84 -9.97 2.50 -7.55
CA LEU A 84 -10.25 3.85 -7.08
C LEU A 84 -10.00 4.01 -5.58
N ILE A 85 -10.37 3.03 -4.76
CA ILE A 85 -10.09 3.01 -3.32
C ILE A 85 -8.58 3.07 -3.08
N TRP A 86 -7.78 2.26 -3.79
CA TRP A 86 -6.33 2.33 -3.70
C TRP A 86 -5.78 3.70 -4.11
N GLY A 87 -6.33 4.33 -5.13
CA GLY A 87 -5.95 5.68 -5.53
C GLY A 87 -6.22 6.71 -4.42
N VAL A 88 -7.41 6.70 -3.81
CA VAL A 88 -7.76 7.59 -2.68
C VAL A 88 -6.85 7.33 -1.49
N ILE A 89 -6.59 6.07 -1.18
CA ILE A 89 -5.62 5.67 -0.15
C ILE A 89 -4.23 6.24 -0.45
N GLY A 90 -3.80 6.22 -1.71
CA GLY A 90 -2.52 6.78 -2.14
C GLY A 90 -2.41 8.30 -1.88
N ILE A 91 -3.49 9.06 -2.08
CA ILE A 91 -3.55 10.48 -1.69
C ILE A 91 -3.35 10.60 -0.18
N TRP A 92 -4.11 9.84 0.60
CA TRP A 92 -4.10 9.91 2.05
C TRP A 92 -2.74 9.50 2.64
N ILE A 93 -2.15 8.41 2.16
CA ILE A 93 -0.79 8.00 2.56
C ILE A 93 0.23 9.08 2.22
N THR A 94 0.17 9.68 1.02
CA THR A 94 1.08 10.77 0.62
C THR A 94 0.98 11.97 1.57
N TYR A 95 -0.24 12.33 1.97
CA TYR A 95 -0.49 13.42 2.91
C TYR A 95 0.08 13.09 4.30
N MET A 96 -0.19 11.90 4.81
CA MET A 96 0.29 11.47 6.12
C MET A 96 1.81 11.33 6.19
N MET A 97 2.46 10.81 5.13
CA MET A 97 3.94 10.76 5.06
C MET A 97 4.55 12.15 5.23
N LYS A 98 3.93 13.19 4.63
CA LYS A 98 4.40 14.58 4.78
C LYS A 98 4.19 15.12 6.19
N ILE A 99 3.02 14.87 6.80
CA ILE A 99 2.72 15.31 8.17
C ILE A 99 3.70 14.68 9.16
N PHE A 100 3.85 13.36 9.14
CA PHE A 100 4.73 12.67 10.08
C PHE A 100 6.19 13.02 9.83
N GLY A 101 6.59 13.21 8.57
CA GLY A 101 7.93 13.67 8.22
C GLY A 101 8.23 15.05 8.81
N ALA A 102 7.35 16.02 8.56
CA ALA A 102 7.49 17.38 9.09
C ALA A 102 7.42 17.43 10.64
N GLY A 103 6.54 16.62 11.24
CA GLY A 103 6.43 16.52 12.71
C GLY A 103 7.69 16.00 13.35
N VAL A 104 8.29 14.93 12.82
CA VAL A 104 9.55 14.38 13.33
C VAL A 104 10.71 15.37 13.12
N ASP A 105 10.77 16.05 11.97
CA ASP A 105 11.78 17.09 11.73
C ASP A 105 11.69 18.22 12.77
N ALA A 106 10.49 18.71 13.05
CA ALA A 106 10.27 19.73 14.06
C ALA A 106 10.69 19.28 15.47
N LEU A 107 10.36 18.04 15.85
CA LEU A 107 10.74 17.49 17.16
C LEU A 107 12.27 17.27 17.28
N MET A 108 12.94 16.84 16.21
CA MET A 108 14.40 16.72 16.19
C MET A 108 15.05 18.10 16.27
N GLY A 109 14.53 19.09 15.53
CA GLY A 109 15.01 20.46 15.57
C GLY A 109 14.83 21.15 16.94
N ALA A 110 13.78 20.76 17.67
CA ALA A 110 13.53 21.23 19.04
C ALA A 110 14.31 20.48 20.13
N GLY A 111 15.13 19.48 19.76
CA GLY A 111 15.87 18.64 20.72
C GLY A 111 14.99 17.65 21.51
N LEU A 112 13.75 17.42 21.09
CA LEU A 112 12.81 16.50 21.73
C LEU A 112 12.95 15.05 21.26
N LEU A 113 13.69 14.82 20.18
CA LEU A 113 14.08 13.51 19.69
C LEU A 113 15.60 13.43 19.56
N PRO A 114 16.21 12.23 19.72
CA PRO A 114 17.64 12.07 19.66
C PRO A 114 18.19 12.42 18.28
N THR A 115 19.32 13.12 18.25
CA THR A 115 20.11 13.43 17.06
C THR A 115 21.55 13.00 17.28
N VAL A 116 22.22 12.61 16.18
CA VAL A 116 23.62 12.20 16.22
C VAL A 116 24.41 12.87 15.09
N GLN A 117 25.71 13.03 15.25
CA GLN A 117 26.56 13.70 14.25
C GLN A 117 26.74 12.89 12.97
N ASN A 118 26.71 11.57 13.06
CA ASN A 118 26.79 10.71 11.86
C ASN A 118 25.53 10.86 11.02
N ALA A 119 25.65 11.42 9.81
CA ALA A 119 24.55 11.77 8.93
C ALA A 119 23.68 10.56 8.54
N LEU A 120 24.30 9.39 8.26
CA LEU A 120 23.56 8.18 7.89
C LEU A 120 22.74 7.66 9.07
N PHE A 121 23.34 7.62 10.25
CA PHE A 121 22.67 7.15 11.47
C PHE A 121 21.58 8.14 11.91
N ASN A 122 21.80 9.44 11.77
CA ASN A 122 20.77 10.45 12.02
C ASN A 122 19.58 10.31 11.06
N SER A 123 19.85 10.05 9.78
CA SER A 123 18.78 9.76 8.79
C SER A 123 18.00 8.48 9.14
N PHE A 124 18.68 7.45 9.63
CA PHE A 124 18.02 6.23 10.11
C PHE A 124 17.13 6.49 11.32
N ILE A 125 17.62 7.24 12.33
CA ILE A 125 16.84 7.63 13.51
C ILE A 125 15.58 8.39 13.08
N LYS A 126 15.73 9.41 12.23
CA LYS A 126 14.61 10.16 11.66
C LYS A 126 13.60 9.23 10.98
N ALA A 127 14.07 8.41 10.05
CA ALA A 127 13.23 7.47 9.30
C ALA A 127 12.50 6.49 10.22
N PHE A 128 13.18 5.98 11.26
CA PHE A 128 12.57 5.11 12.27
C PHE A 128 11.44 5.81 13.02
N PHE A 129 11.65 7.03 13.51
CA PHE A 129 10.62 7.77 14.24
C PHE A 129 9.42 8.10 13.34
N ILE A 130 9.65 8.50 12.08
CA ILE A 130 8.55 8.70 11.11
C ILE A 130 7.78 7.41 10.93
N SER A 131 8.48 6.31 10.66
CA SER A 131 7.88 5.00 10.43
C SER A 131 7.11 4.49 11.65
N ALA A 132 7.72 4.49 12.83
CA ALA A 132 7.10 4.00 14.05
C ALA A 132 5.85 4.82 14.39
N THR A 133 5.95 6.14 14.41
CA THR A 133 4.83 7.02 14.74
C THR A 133 3.68 6.86 13.75
N MET A 134 3.97 6.86 12.44
CA MET A 134 2.95 6.70 11.40
C MET A 134 2.27 5.32 11.48
N ASN A 135 3.04 4.24 11.64
CA ASN A 135 2.50 2.89 11.64
C ASN A 135 1.77 2.52 12.93
N LEU A 136 2.11 3.14 14.07
CA LEU A 136 1.42 2.89 15.34
C LEU A 136 0.16 3.76 15.53
N SER A 137 0.07 4.91 14.86
CA SER A 137 -1.07 5.82 14.99
C SER A 137 -2.01 5.78 13.76
N PHE A 138 -1.52 6.17 12.60
CA PHE A 138 -2.30 6.20 11.35
C PHE A 138 -2.52 4.81 10.75
N GLY A 139 -1.51 3.92 10.83
CA GLY A 139 -1.55 2.59 10.24
C GLY A 139 -2.79 1.77 10.61
N PRO A 140 -3.13 1.61 11.91
CA PRO A 140 -4.33 0.89 12.35
C PRO A 140 -5.63 1.43 11.75
N THR A 141 -5.79 2.75 11.74
CA THR A 141 -6.99 3.43 11.20
C THR A 141 -7.14 3.17 9.71
N PHE A 142 -6.06 3.37 8.96
CA PHE A 142 -6.02 3.13 7.53
C PHE A 142 -6.32 1.67 7.19
N MET A 143 -5.65 0.72 7.86
CA MET A 143 -5.82 -0.71 7.62
C MET A 143 -7.25 -1.17 7.95
N ALA A 144 -7.86 -0.65 9.04
CA ALA A 144 -9.24 -0.94 9.40
C ALA A 144 -10.23 -0.42 8.35
N LEU A 145 -10.08 0.82 7.88
CA LEU A 145 -10.92 1.39 6.85
C LEU A 145 -10.81 0.64 5.52
N HIS A 146 -9.59 0.29 5.12
CA HIS A 146 -9.39 -0.53 3.91
C HIS A 146 -10.06 -1.90 4.07
N LYS A 147 -9.89 -2.56 5.21
CA LYS A 147 -10.53 -3.85 5.50
C LYS A 147 -12.05 -3.76 5.45
N CYS A 148 -12.63 -2.68 5.99
CA CYS A 148 -14.07 -2.42 5.92
C CYS A 148 -14.53 -2.18 4.47
N SER A 149 -13.78 -1.40 3.67
CA SER A 149 -14.13 -1.15 2.27
C SER A 149 -14.13 -2.44 1.44
N ASP A 150 -13.10 -3.28 1.61
CA ASP A 150 -13.04 -4.59 0.96
C ASP A 150 -14.21 -5.49 1.34
N THR A 151 -14.50 -5.54 2.66
CA THR A 151 -15.62 -6.34 3.19
C THR A 151 -16.96 -5.85 2.65
N TYR A 152 -17.15 -4.53 2.54
CA TYR A 152 -18.35 -3.95 1.91
C TYR A 152 -18.51 -4.42 0.46
N LEU A 153 -17.45 -4.33 -0.34
CA LEU A 153 -17.46 -4.77 -1.74
C LEU A 153 -17.73 -6.28 -1.87
N ASP A 154 -17.18 -7.09 -0.98
CA ASP A 154 -17.40 -8.53 -0.95
C ASP A 154 -18.85 -8.87 -0.57
N ILE A 155 -19.45 -8.18 0.42
CA ILE A 155 -20.88 -8.33 0.74
C ILE A 155 -21.75 -7.88 -0.46
N ARG A 156 -21.38 -6.77 -1.11
CA ARG A 156 -22.10 -6.28 -2.29
C ARG A 156 -22.10 -7.29 -3.43
N ALA A 157 -21.01 -8.03 -3.60
CA ALA A 157 -20.85 -9.08 -4.60
C ALA A 157 -21.80 -10.26 -4.39
N THR A 158 -22.31 -10.50 -3.18
CA THR A 158 -23.34 -11.54 -2.92
C THR A 158 -24.75 -11.14 -3.40
N GLY A 159 -24.92 -9.95 -4.00
CA GLY A 159 -26.22 -9.45 -4.46
C GLY A 159 -27.00 -8.64 -3.41
N LYS A 160 -26.50 -8.50 -2.19
CA LYS A 160 -27.14 -7.71 -1.13
C LYS A 160 -27.14 -6.22 -1.49
N ARG A 161 -28.33 -5.63 -1.65
CA ARG A 161 -28.47 -4.23 -2.08
C ARG A 161 -28.36 -3.23 -0.92
N LYS A 162 -28.96 -3.53 0.25
CA LYS A 162 -28.89 -2.70 1.45
C LYS A 162 -27.85 -3.28 2.41
N ILE A 163 -26.74 -2.57 2.61
CA ILE A 163 -25.64 -2.98 3.47
C ILE A 163 -25.47 -1.89 4.53
N SER A 164 -25.72 -2.23 5.78
CA SER A 164 -25.44 -1.32 6.91
C SER A 164 -23.98 -1.40 7.34
N ILE A 165 -23.50 -0.36 8.03
CA ILE A 165 -22.16 -0.37 8.64
C ILE A 165 -22.02 -1.56 9.59
N ALA A 166 -23.07 -1.88 10.37
CA ALA A 166 -23.07 -3.03 11.25
C ALA A 166 -22.81 -4.35 10.50
N ASN A 167 -23.42 -4.54 9.32
CA ASN A 167 -23.16 -5.73 8.50
C ASN A 167 -21.68 -5.86 8.10
N VAL A 168 -21.01 -4.75 7.84
CA VAL A 168 -19.58 -4.73 7.49
C VAL A 168 -18.74 -5.06 8.72
N ILE A 169 -18.99 -4.35 9.83
CA ILE A 169 -18.23 -4.52 11.09
C ILE A 169 -18.32 -5.96 11.60
N HIS A 170 -19.51 -6.56 11.63
CA HIS A 170 -19.69 -7.95 12.09
C HIS A 170 -19.06 -8.99 11.15
N LYS A 171 -18.84 -8.65 9.87
CA LYS A 171 -18.21 -9.57 8.91
C LYS A 171 -16.69 -9.54 8.96
N VAL A 172 -16.10 -8.46 9.49
CA VAL A 172 -14.63 -8.34 9.63
C VAL A 172 -14.15 -9.22 10.79
N ASP A 173 -13.11 -10.00 10.54
CA ASP A 173 -12.39 -10.77 11.56
C ASP A 173 -11.46 -9.81 12.34
N TRP A 174 -12.01 -9.17 13.37
CA TRP A 174 -11.31 -8.20 14.21
C TRP A 174 -10.26 -8.86 15.11
N GLU A 175 -10.48 -10.09 15.54
CA GLU A 175 -9.51 -10.84 16.34
C GLU A 175 -8.22 -11.03 15.54
N LYS A 176 -8.34 -11.55 14.31
CA LYS A 176 -7.20 -11.73 13.42
C LYS A 176 -6.58 -10.37 13.03
N PHE A 177 -7.39 -9.34 12.85
CA PHE A 177 -6.89 -8.00 12.58
C PHE A 177 -6.02 -7.50 13.74
N ALA A 178 -6.49 -7.60 14.97
CA ALA A 178 -5.73 -7.16 16.15
C ALA A 178 -4.47 -8.01 16.36
N THR A 179 -4.64 -9.34 16.45
CA THR A 179 -3.55 -10.25 16.84
C THR A 179 -2.49 -10.43 15.77
N PHE A 180 -2.89 -10.52 14.50
CA PHE A 180 -1.96 -10.72 13.40
C PHE A 180 -1.52 -9.43 12.73
N THR A 181 -2.47 -8.55 12.36
CA THR A 181 -2.09 -7.33 11.62
C THR A 181 -1.45 -6.31 12.55
N LEU A 182 -2.10 -5.92 13.65
CA LEU A 182 -1.58 -4.86 14.50
C LEU A 182 -0.40 -5.31 15.38
N LEU A 183 -0.51 -6.47 16.05
CA LEU A 183 0.50 -6.89 17.00
C LEU A 183 1.70 -7.62 16.39
N ARG A 184 1.58 -8.15 15.18
CA ARG A 184 2.70 -8.85 14.51
C ARG A 184 3.18 -8.15 13.25
N THR A 185 2.26 -7.86 12.31
CA THR A 185 2.68 -7.35 11.00
C THR A 185 3.14 -5.89 11.10
N VAL A 186 2.49 -5.07 11.91
CA VAL A 186 2.92 -3.67 12.10
C VAL A 186 4.33 -3.58 12.67
N PRO A 187 4.66 -4.17 13.84
CA PRO A 187 6.00 -4.01 14.41
C PRO A 187 7.08 -4.79 13.65
N LEU A 188 6.77 -5.98 13.12
CA LEU A 188 7.79 -6.87 12.55
C LEU A 188 8.02 -6.68 11.04
N PHE A 189 7.08 -6.07 10.34
CA PHE A 189 7.20 -5.84 8.91
C PHE A 189 7.06 -4.36 8.56
N TRP A 190 5.94 -3.69 8.91
CA TRP A 190 5.67 -2.35 8.44
C TRP A 190 6.63 -1.31 9.00
N ILE A 191 6.95 -1.34 10.30
CA ILE A 191 7.90 -0.39 10.89
C ILE A 191 9.30 -0.54 10.27
N PRO A 192 9.93 -1.72 10.21
CA PRO A 192 11.22 -1.88 9.55
C PRO A 192 11.20 -1.52 8.06
N ALA A 193 10.20 -1.98 7.33
CA ALA A 193 10.10 -1.74 5.89
C ALA A 193 9.87 -0.25 5.55
N HIS A 194 9.00 0.44 6.30
CA HIS A 194 8.82 1.87 6.13
C HIS A 194 10.01 2.69 6.64
N THR A 195 10.76 2.21 7.63
CA THR A 195 12.03 2.86 8.02
C THR A 195 12.97 2.91 6.82
N VAL A 196 13.16 1.78 6.11
CA VAL A 196 13.95 1.77 4.86
C VAL A 196 13.32 2.69 3.80
N THR A 197 12.00 2.68 3.67
CA THR A 197 11.28 3.56 2.74
C THR A 197 11.57 5.04 3.01
N PHE A 198 11.54 5.48 4.27
CA PHE A 198 11.79 6.87 4.64
C PHE A 198 13.27 7.30 4.53
N MET A 199 14.19 6.36 4.35
CA MET A 199 15.59 6.66 3.99
C MET A 199 15.76 6.94 2.49
N LEU A 200 14.78 6.61 1.65
CA LEU A 200 14.80 6.92 0.22
C LEU A 200 14.46 8.40 -0.04
N PRO A 201 14.88 8.97 -1.19
CA PRO A 201 14.40 10.27 -1.64
C PRO A 201 12.87 10.32 -1.66
N ALA A 202 12.30 11.47 -1.29
CA ALA A 202 10.86 11.63 -1.06
C ALA A 202 9.99 11.19 -2.26
N GLU A 203 10.48 11.39 -3.50
CA GLU A 203 9.78 11.05 -4.74
C GLU A 203 9.51 9.56 -4.90
N TYR A 204 10.34 8.71 -4.27
CA TYR A 204 10.24 7.25 -4.34
C TYR A 204 9.46 6.64 -3.17
N GLN A 205 9.32 7.34 -2.04
CA GLN A 205 8.75 6.79 -0.80
C GLN A 205 7.34 6.23 -1.01
N VAL A 206 6.47 7.01 -1.66
CA VAL A 206 5.07 6.60 -1.91
C VAL A 206 4.99 5.37 -2.83
N ALA A 207 5.87 5.29 -3.83
CA ALA A 207 5.92 4.12 -4.71
C ALA A 207 6.44 2.88 -3.97
N MET A 208 7.48 3.05 -3.14
CA MET A 208 7.99 1.96 -2.30
C MET A 208 6.90 1.46 -1.36
N ALA A 209 6.15 2.35 -0.70
CA ALA A 209 5.03 1.96 0.17
C ALA A 209 3.98 1.13 -0.59
N ALA A 210 3.65 1.48 -1.83
CA ALA A 210 2.75 0.67 -2.67
C ALA A 210 3.34 -0.72 -2.99
N PHE A 211 4.65 -0.83 -3.21
CA PHE A 211 5.33 -2.11 -3.42
C PHE A 211 5.39 -2.99 -2.18
N LEU A 212 5.47 -2.42 -0.98
CA LEU A 212 5.52 -3.21 0.25
C LEU A 212 4.28 -4.09 0.45
N SER A 213 3.12 -3.68 -0.07
CA SER A 213 1.92 -4.52 -0.07
C SER A 213 2.11 -5.82 -0.86
N VAL A 214 2.81 -5.74 -1.99
CA VAL A 214 3.19 -6.91 -2.82
C VAL A 214 4.16 -7.80 -2.06
N ALA A 215 5.21 -7.21 -1.48
CA ALA A 215 6.22 -7.94 -0.73
C ALA A 215 5.60 -8.70 0.45
N LEU A 216 4.72 -8.04 1.22
CA LEU A 216 3.99 -8.69 2.32
C LEU A 216 3.14 -9.86 1.82
N GLY A 217 2.40 -9.68 0.72
CA GLY A 217 1.61 -10.72 0.09
C GLY A 217 2.45 -11.95 -0.27
N ILE A 218 3.66 -11.75 -0.81
CA ILE A 218 4.60 -12.84 -1.13
C ILE A 218 5.09 -13.53 0.15
N ILE A 219 5.56 -12.78 1.14
CA ILE A 219 6.11 -13.32 2.40
C ILE A 219 5.08 -14.19 3.13
N LEU A 220 3.84 -13.71 3.24
CA LEU A 220 2.77 -14.44 3.91
C LEU A 220 2.39 -15.74 3.19
N ASN A 221 2.48 -15.76 1.86
CA ASN A 221 2.18 -16.97 1.10
C ASN A 221 3.33 -18.00 1.12
N LEU A 222 4.59 -17.55 1.23
CA LEU A 222 5.73 -18.48 1.39
C LEU A 222 5.66 -19.23 2.73
N LYS A 223 5.23 -18.58 3.81
CA LYS A 223 5.05 -19.21 5.13
C LYS A 223 3.90 -20.24 5.19
N ARG A 224 2.92 -20.16 4.30
CA ARG A 224 1.80 -21.15 4.23
C ARG A 224 2.20 -22.48 3.58
N LYS A 225 3.38 -22.58 3.00
CA LYS A 225 3.88 -23.80 2.33
C LYS A 225 4.72 -24.69 3.26
N LYS A 226 4.99 -24.26 4.48
CA LYS A 226 5.59 -25.06 5.56
C LYS A 226 4.53 -25.46 6.57
#